data_9d2b58c3476ee56ebe85cf42b76d148e
#
_entry.id   9d2b58c3476ee56ebe85cf42b76d148e
#
_cell.length_a   1.000
_cell.length_b   1.000
_cell.length_c   1.000
_cell.angle_alpha   90.00
_cell.angle_beta   90.00
_cell.angle_gamma   90.00
#
_symmetry.space_group_name_H-M   'P 1'
#
loop_
_entity.id
_entity.type
_entity.pdbx_description
1 polymer ?
#
loop_
_entity_poly.entity_id
_entity_poly.type
_entity_poly.pdbx_seq_one_letter_code
_entity_poly.pdbx_strand_id
1 'polypeptide(L)'
;MKEIIDGFLKFQREAFPKREALFKQLATQQSPRTLFISCSDSRLVPELVTQREPGDLFVIRNAGNIVPSYGPEPGGVSASVEYAVAALRVSDIVICGHSNCGAMTAIASGQCMDHMPAVSHWLRYADSARVVNEARPHSDLPSKAAAMVRENVIAQLANLQTHPSVRLALEEGRIALHGWVYDIESGSIAAFDGATRQFVPLAANPRVCAIPLRQPTAA
;
A
#
# COMPACT_ATOMS: atom_id res chain seq x y z
N MET A 1 18.49 10.33 -19.07
CA MET A 1 18.71 8.96 -19.61
C MET A 1 20.10 8.41 -19.34
N LYS A 2 21.16 9.21 -19.53
CA LYS A 2 22.55 8.73 -19.31
C LYS A 2 22.75 8.12 -17.91
N GLU A 3 22.37 8.83 -16.85
CA GLU A 3 22.48 8.36 -15.46
C GLU A 3 21.73 7.03 -15.20
N ILE A 4 20.57 6.84 -15.82
CA ILE A 4 19.79 5.60 -15.69
C ILE A 4 20.51 4.45 -16.38
N ILE A 5 21.08 4.70 -17.57
CA ILE A 5 21.87 3.68 -18.31
C ILE A 5 23.14 3.32 -17.54
N ASP A 6 23.86 4.32 -17.05
CA ASP A 6 25.06 4.10 -16.24
C ASP A 6 24.73 3.31 -14.94
N GLY A 7 23.60 3.63 -14.32
CA GLY A 7 23.08 2.90 -13.17
C GLY A 7 22.78 1.43 -13.48
N PHE A 8 22.13 1.14 -14.61
CA PHE A 8 21.88 -0.22 -15.07
C PHE A 8 23.18 -1.01 -15.35
N LEU A 9 24.13 -0.39 -16.05
CA LEU A 9 25.42 -1.02 -16.32
C LEU A 9 26.21 -1.29 -15.02
N LYS A 10 26.13 -0.40 -14.05
CA LYS A 10 26.69 -0.61 -12.72
C LYS A 10 25.99 -1.77 -11.99
N PHE A 11 24.66 -1.84 -12.06
CA PHE A 11 23.91 -2.97 -11.50
C PHE A 11 24.40 -4.31 -12.08
N GLN A 12 24.48 -4.42 -13.42
CA GLN A 12 24.96 -5.64 -14.07
C GLN A 12 26.37 -6.05 -13.63
N ARG A 13 27.28 -5.07 -13.48
CA ARG A 13 28.69 -5.35 -13.16
C ARG A 13 28.93 -5.61 -11.68
N GLU A 14 28.20 -4.93 -10.78
CA GLU A 14 28.56 -4.88 -9.36
C GLU A 14 27.49 -5.49 -8.42
N ALA A 15 26.22 -5.31 -8.73
CA ALA A 15 25.13 -5.74 -7.85
C ALA A 15 24.56 -7.11 -8.24
N PHE A 16 24.33 -7.33 -9.54
CA PHE A 16 23.78 -8.59 -10.05
C PHE A 16 24.64 -9.81 -9.70
N PRO A 17 25.98 -9.80 -9.86
CA PRO A 17 26.81 -10.97 -9.51
C PRO A 17 26.70 -11.38 -8.03
N LYS A 18 26.47 -10.41 -7.14
CA LYS A 18 26.29 -10.68 -5.70
C LYS A 18 24.95 -11.37 -5.38
N ARG A 19 23.99 -11.32 -6.30
CA ARG A 19 22.63 -11.88 -6.19
C ARG A 19 22.34 -12.89 -7.31
N GLU A 20 23.34 -13.33 -8.06
CA GLU A 20 23.16 -14.19 -9.24
C GLU A 20 22.38 -15.47 -8.92
N ALA A 21 22.69 -16.11 -7.78
CA ALA A 21 21.99 -17.31 -7.34
C ALA A 21 20.50 -17.04 -7.07
N LEU A 22 20.18 -15.92 -6.43
CA LEU A 22 18.81 -15.48 -6.18
C LEU A 22 18.07 -15.24 -7.50
N PHE A 23 18.65 -14.47 -8.42
CA PHE A 23 18.02 -14.18 -9.71
C PHE A 23 17.83 -15.42 -10.59
N LYS A 24 18.77 -16.40 -10.55
CA LYS A 24 18.60 -17.69 -11.22
C LYS A 24 17.39 -18.45 -10.68
N GLN A 25 17.17 -18.45 -9.37
CA GLN A 25 15.98 -19.05 -8.76
C GLN A 25 14.71 -18.30 -9.17
N LEU A 26 14.71 -16.96 -9.10
CA LEU A 26 13.57 -16.13 -9.44
C LEU A 26 13.22 -16.11 -10.93
N ALA A 27 14.14 -16.50 -11.80
CA ALA A 27 13.90 -16.53 -13.25
C ALA A 27 12.81 -17.53 -13.67
N THR A 28 12.53 -18.54 -12.84
CA THR A 28 11.54 -19.59 -13.15
C THR A 28 10.31 -19.55 -12.25
N GLN A 29 10.38 -18.88 -11.10
CA GLN A 29 9.28 -18.84 -10.13
C GLN A 29 9.36 -17.61 -9.21
N GLN A 30 8.21 -17.18 -8.70
CA GLN A 30 8.11 -16.20 -7.63
C GLN A 30 7.13 -16.70 -6.55
N SER A 31 7.41 -16.37 -5.31
CA SER A 31 6.56 -16.74 -4.16
C SER A 31 6.57 -15.62 -3.12
N PRO A 32 6.16 -14.40 -3.47
CA PRO A 32 6.11 -13.30 -2.52
C PRO A 32 5.09 -13.61 -1.43
N ARG A 33 5.44 -13.32 -0.18
CA ARG A 33 4.51 -13.51 0.93
C ARG A 33 3.60 -12.32 1.14
N THR A 34 3.98 -11.15 0.67
CA THR A 34 3.31 -9.87 0.95
C THR A 34 2.95 -9.15 -0.34
N LEU A 35 1.68 -8.78 -0.47
CA LEU A 35 1.25 -7.75 -1.41
C LEU A 35 1.42 -6.39 -0.72
N PHE A 36 2.26 -5.53 -1.29
CA PHE A 36 2.53 -4.19 -0.77
C PHE A 36 1.97 -3.12 -1.71
N ILE A 37 0.96 -2.37 -1.26
CA ILE A 37 0.28 -1.34 -2.05
C ILE A 37 0.65 0.03 -1.50
N SER A 38 1.33 0.84 -2.31
CA SER A 38 1.86 2.14 -1.87
C SER A 38 1.71 3.24 -2.93
N CYS A 39 2.04 4.46 -2.51
CA CYS A 39 2.10 5.58 -3.42
C CYS A 39 3.23 5.42 -4.45
N SER A 40 3.01 6.01 -5.66
CA SER A 40 4.06 6.16 -6.67
C SER A 40 5.09 7.24 -6.32
N ASP A 41 4.98 7.91 -5.18
CA ASP A 41 5.90 8.93 -4.70
C ASP A 41 7.33 8.39 -4.67
N SER A 42 8.26 9.08 -5.32
CA SER A 42 9.65 8.64 -5.50
C SER A 42 10.44 8.47 -4.20
N ARG A 43 9.96 9.07 -3.10
CA ARG A 43 10.60 9.01 -1.78
C ARG A 43 10.24 7.74 -1.00
N LEU A 44 9.20 7.00 -1.40
CA LEU A 44 8.81 5.74 -0.80
C LEU A 44 9.21 4.59 -1.71
N VAL A 45 10.19 3.79 -1.27
CA VAL A 45 10.67 2.60 -1.96
C VAL A 45 10.37 1.38 -1.07
N PRO A 46 9.34 0.57 -1.39
CA PRO A 46 8.88 -0.52 -0.54
C PRO A 46 9.98 -1.48 -0.08
N GLU A 47 10.82 -1.93 -1.00
CA GLU A 47 11.91 -2.86 -0.71
C GLU A 47 12.96 -2.25 0.23
N LEU A 48 13.23 -0.94 0.05
CA LEU A 48 14.19 -0.24 0.93
C LEU A 48 13.67 -0.12 2.36
N VAL A 49 12.41 0.34 2.54
CA VAL A 49 11.85 0.59 3.88
C VAL A 49 11.54 -0.71 4.63
N THR A 50 11.32 -1.81 3.91
CA THR A 50 11.08 -3.13 4.51
C THR A 50 12.32 -4.03 4.55
N GLN A 51 13.44 -3.59 3.95
CA GLN A 51 14.69 -4.36 3.84
C GLN A 51 14.43 -5.74 3.22
N ARG A 52 13.67 -5.76 2.10
CA ARG A 52 13.35 -6.97 1.37
C ARG A 52 14.18 -7.09 0.10
N GLU A 53 14.48 -8.33 -0.26
CA GLU A 53 15.19 -8.67 -1.49
C GLU A 53 14.20 -8.83 -2.66
N PRO A 54 14.67 -8.81 -3.93
CA PRO A 54 13.82 -9.11 -5.08
C PRO A 54 13.09 -10.45 -4.91
N GLY A 55 11.78 -10.45 -5.19
CA GLY A 55 10.91 -11.63 -5.07
C GLY A 55 10.17 -11.75 -3.73
N ASP A 56 10.54 -10.98 -2.70
CA ASP A 56 9.88 -11.04 -1.39
C ASP A 56 8.52 -10.31 -1.37
N LEU A 57 8.40 -9.24 -2.15
CA LEU A 57 7.20 -8.44 -2.23
C LEU A 57 6.57 -8.51 -3.62
N PHE A 58 5.25 -8.56 -3.67
CA PHE A 58 4.47 -8.22 -4.86
C PHE A 58 3.99 -6.78 -4.70
N VAL A 59 4.45 -5.86 -5.54
CA VAL A 59 4.28 -4.42 -5.29
C VAL A 59 3.31 -3.81 -6.29
N ILE A 60 2.31 -3.07 -5.76
CA ILE A 60 1.45 -2.17 -6.53
C ILE A 60 1.78 -0.74 -6.12
N ARG A 61 2.03 0.14 -7.09
CA ARG A 61 2.23 1.56 -6.85
C ARG A 61 1.32 2.40 -7.73
N ASN A 62 0.63 3.36 -7.12
CA ASN A 62 -0.24 4.31 -7.82
C ASN A 62 -0.34 5.63 -7.05
N ALA A 63 -0.90 6.68 -7.66
CA ALA A 63 -1.09 7.95 -6.99
C ALA A 63 -2.02 7.79 -5.78
N GLY A 64 -1.49 7.98 -4.56
CA GLY A 64 -2.25 7.94 -3.32
C GLY A 64 -2.53 6.54 -2.77
N ASN A 65 -1.78 5.51 -3.14
CA ASN A 65 -1.97 4.12 -2.64
C ASN A 65 -3.43 3.61 -2.68
N ILE A 66 -4.14 3.99 -3.74
CA ILE A 66 -5.57 3.74 -3.90
C ILE A 66 -5.84 2.31 -4.37
N VAL A 67 -6.87 1.70 -3.78
CA VAL A 67 -7.50 0.46 -4.21
C VAL A 67 -8.96 0.78 -4.51
N PRO A 68 -9.39 0.79 -5.77
CA PRO A 68 -10.82 0.92 -6.08
C PRO A 68 -11.61 -0.22 -5.43
N SER A 69 -12.83 0.06 -4.98
CA SER A 69 -13.75 -1.02 -4.59
C SER A 69 -14.02 -1.92 -5.80
N TYR A 70 -14.24 -3.21 -5.54
CA TYR A 70 -14.56 -4.15 -6.62
C TYR A 70 -15.85 -3.75 -7.34
N GLY A 71 -15.82 -3.73 -8.66
CA GLY A 71 -16.92 -3.32 -9.51
C GLY A 71 -16.98 -4.12 -10.80
N PRO A 72 -17.98 -3.87 -11.65
CA PRO A 72 -18.19 -4.64 -12.90
C PRO A 72 -17.06 -4.47 -13.91
N GLU A 73 -16.29 -3.39 -13.82
CA GLU A 73 -15.14 -3.12 -14.69
C GLU A 73 -13.86 -3.03 -13.83
N PRO A 74 -13.29 -4.18 -13.45
CA PRO A 74 -12.08 -4.20 -12.63
C PRO A 74 -10.89 -3.65 -13.43
N GLY A 75 -10.19 -2.68 -12.85
CA GLY A 75 -8.96 -2.12 -13.43
C GLY A 75 -7.72 -2.92 -13.03
N GLY A 76 -6.54 -2.43 -13.46
CA GLY A 76 -5.26 -3.10 -13.21
C GLY A 76 -4.92 -3.33 -11.74
N VAL A 77 -5.38 -2.46 -10.82
CA VAL A 77 -5.20 -2.66 -9.37
C VAL A 77 -5.98 -3.88 -8.90
N SER A 78 -7.27 -3.99 -9.27
CA SER A 78 -8.12 -5.12 -8.90
C SER A 78 -7.59 -6.45 -9.46
N ALA A 79 -7.15 -6.45 -10.73
CA ALA A 79 -6.54 -7.62 -11.34
C ALA A 79 -5.24 -8.05 -10.62
N SER A 80 -4.40 -7.10 -10.23
CA SER A 80 -3.17 -7.38 -9.49
C SER A 80 -3.45 -7.89 -8.07
N VAL A 81 -4.46 -7.36 -7.39
CA VAL A 81 -4.92 -7.86 -6.07
C VAL A 81 -5.40 -9.31 -6.20
N GLU A 82 -6.24 -9.60 -7.19
CA GLU A 82 -6.74 -10.95 -7.41
C GLU A 82 -5.58 -11.93 -7.71
N TYR A 83 -4.66 -11.55 -8.59
CA TYR A 83 -3.49 -12.37 -8.91
C TYR A 83 -2.63 -12.65 -7.67
N ALA A 84 -2.35 -11.63 -6.84
CA ALA A 84 -1.57 -11.80 -5.63
C ALA A 84 -2.23 -12.77 -4.63
N VAL A 85 -3.55 -12.67 -4.45
CA VAL A 85 -4.29 -13.47 -3.47
C VAL A 85 -4.61 -14.87 -3.98
N ALA A 86 -5.10 -14.99 -5.23
CA ALA A 86 -5.58 -16.26 -5.77
C ALA A 86 -4.45 -17.11 -6.38
N ALA A 87 -3.54 -16.49 -7.13
CA ALA A 87 -2.45 -17.21 -7.82
C ALA A 87 -1.18 -17.30 -6.97
N LEU A 88 -0.68 -16.16 -6.46
CA LEU A 88 0.56 -16.13 -5.66
C LEU A 88 0.35 -16.53 -4.20
N ARG A 89 -0.90 -16.51 -3.72
CA ARG A 89 -1.30 -16.92 -2.35
C ARG A 89 -0.53 -16.17 -1.26
N VAL A 90 -0.41 -14.85 -1.42
CA VAL A 90 0.20 -14.00 -0.38
C VAL A 90 -0.52 -14.18 0.96
N SER A 91 0.21 -14.09 2.07
CA SER A 91 -0.34 -14.19 3.43
C SER A 91 -0.64 -12.83 4.05
N ASP A 92 -0.07 -11.77 3.50
CA ASP A 92 -0.18 -10.42 4.05
C ASP A 92 -0.46 -9.41 2.95
N ILE A 93 -1.36 -8.46 3.22
CA ILE A 93 -1.58 -7.30 2.35
C ILE A 93 -1.35 -6.04 3.16
N VAL A 94 -0.44 -5.18 2.69
CA VAL A 94 -0.12 -3.90 3.31
C VAL A 94 -0.63 -2.76 2.43
N ILE A 95 -1.47 -1.88 2.99
CA ILE A 95 -1.75 -0.55 2.42
C ILE A 95 -0.84 0.45 3.12
N CYS A 96 0.07 1.06 2.36
CA CYS A 96 1.05 2.01 2.91
C CYS A 96 0.86 3.41 2.33
N GLY A 97 0.28 4.31 3.15
CA GLY A 97 0.32 5.75 2.92
C GLY A 97 1.65 6.33 3.39
N HIS A 98 1.87 7.63 3.15
CA HIS A 98 3.07 8.31 3.62
C HIS A 98 2.83 9.78 3.93
N SER A 99 3.66 10.37 4.78
CA SER A 99 3.62 11.81 5.11
C SER A 99 3.86 12.66 3.85
N ASN A 100 3.26 13.85 3.81
CA ASN A 100 3.39 14.80 2.69
C ASN A 100 3.02 14.19 1.32
N CYS A 101 2.00 13.32 1.27
CA CYS A 101 1.50 12.75 0.02
C CYS A 101 0.80 13.83 -0.82
N GLY A 102 1.32 14.09 -2.02
CA GLY A 102 0.76 15.11 -2.92
C GLY A 102 -0.70 14.86 -3.28
N ALA A 103 -1.10 13.60 -3.52
CA ALA A 103 -2.47 13.22 -3.81
C ALA A 103 -3.42 13.53 -2.64
N MET A 104 -3.04 13.16 -1.41
CA MET A 104 -3.85 13.40 -0.21
C MET A 104 -3.88 14.89 0.17
N THR A 105 -2.80 15.63 -0.07
CA THR A 105 -2.76 17.08 0.12
C THR A 105 -3.69 17.79 -0.87
N ALA A 106 -3.70 17.39 -2.14
CA ALA A 106 -4.60 17.95 -3.14
C ALA A 106 -6.08 17.75 -2.76
N ILE A 107 -6.44 16.54 -2.29
CA ILE A 107 -7.79 16.26 -1.79
C ILE A 107 -8.12 17.12 -0.55
N ALA A 108 -7.23 17.15 0.43
CA ALA A 108 -7.46 17.89 1.69
C ALA A 108 -7.60 19.39 1.49
N SER A 109 -6.86 19.96 0.52
CA SER A 109 -6.93 21.39 0.19
C SER A 109 -8.14 21.78 -0.68
N GLY A 110 -8.82 20.80 -1.28
CA GLY A 110 -9.86 21.07 -2.28
C GLY A 110 -9.32 21.66 -3.57
N GLN A 111 -8.05 21.37 -3.90
CA GLN A 111 -7.39 21.90 -5.10
C GLN A 111 -8.13 21.46 -6.37
N CYS A 112 -8.43 22.45 -7.24
CA CYS A 112 -8.95 22.15 -8.58
C CYS A 112 -7.92 21.37 -9.40
N MET A 113 -8.34 20.25 -9.99
CA MET A 113 -7.49 19.37 -10.79
C MET A 113 -7.99 19.23 -12.24
N ASP A 114 -8.71 20.21 -12.74
CA ASP A 114 -9.28 20.19 -14.11
C ASP A 114 -8.21 20.07 -15.20
N HIS A 115 -7.02 20.57 -14.92
CA HIS A 115 -5.84 20.43 -15.81
C HIS A 115 -5.21 19.02 -15.78
N MET A 116 -5.68 18.13 -14.88
CA MET A 116 -5.23 16.74 -14.74
C MET A 116 -6.45 15.80 -14.64
N PRO A 117 -7.27 15.67 -15.69
CA PRO A 117 -8.56 14.96 -15.60
C PRO A 117 -8.42 13.49 -15.21
N ALA A 118 -7.37 12.80 -15.63
CA ALA A 118 -7.11 11.43 -15.23
C ALA A 118 -6.79 11.29 -13.73
N VAL A 119 -6.01 12.22 -13.17
CA VAL A 119 -5.71 12.27 -11.73
C VAL A 119 -6.98 12.61 -10.95
N SER A 120 -7.73 13.62 -11.39
CA SER A 120 -8.99 14.03 -10.77
C SER A 120 -9.97 12.85 -10.70
N HIS A 121 -10.15 12.12 -11.81
CA HIS A 121 -10.99 10.93 -11.85
C HIS A 121 -10.49 9.82 -10.91
N TRP A 122 -9.18 9.55 -10.92
CA TRP A 122 -8.56 8.54 -10.08
C TRP A 122 -8.73 8.80 -8.58
N LEU A 123 -8.53 10.04 -8.15
CA LEU A 123 -8.62 10.40 -6.74
C LEU A 123 -10.04 10.32 -6.16
N ARG A 124 -11.09 10.21 -6.99
CA ARG A 124 -12.47 9.96 -6.54
C ARG A 124 -12.62 8.65 -5.79
N TYR A 125 -11.76 7.67 -6.01
CA TYR A 125 -11.73 6.43 -5.21
C TYR A 125 -11.32 6.65 -3.74
N ALA A 126 -10.90 7.87 -3.38
CA ALA A 126 -10.66 8.30 -2.00
C ALA A 126 -11.78 9.19 -1.45
N ASP A 127 -12.91 9.36 -2.16
CA ASP A 127 -14.01 10.26 -1.74
C ASP A 127 -14.60 9.87 -0.38
N SER A 128 -14.72 8.59 -0.06
CA SER A 128 -15.17 8.14 1.26
C SER A 128 -14.25 8.64 2.38
N ALA A 129 -12.93 8.57 2.17
CA ALA A 129 -11.96 9.11 3.12
C ALA A 129 -12.04 10.64 3.21
N ARG A 130 -12.21 11.32 2.07
CA ARG A 130 -12.39 12.78 2.02
C ARG A 130 -13.57 13.24 2.86
N VAL A 131 -14.74 12.64 2.67
CA VAL A 131 -15.95 13.01 3.41
C VAL A 131 -15.78 12.83 4.92
N VAL A 132 -15.15 11.72 5.36
CA VAL A 132 -14.87 11.49 6.78
C VAL A 132 -13.86 12.51 7.31
N ASN A 133 -12.82 12.82 6.55
CA ASN A 133 -11.81 13.80 6.94
C ASN A 133 -12.39 15.21 7.05
N GLU A 134 -13.24 15.63 6.11
CA GLU A 134 -13.91 16.95 6.12
C GLU A 134 -14.89 17.12 7.27
N ALA A 135 -15.49 16.05 7.75
CA ALA A 135 -16.42 16.10 8.89
C ALA A 135 -15.71 16.31 10.25
N ARG A 136 -14.38 16.29 10.29
CA ARG A 136 -13.59 16.45 11.51
C ARG A 136 -12.94 17.84 11.56
N PRO A 137 -12.79 18.44 12.76
CA PRO A 137 -12.08 19.71 12.90
C PRO A 137 -10.56 19.50 12.66
N HIS A 138 -9.95 20.48 12.01
CA HIS A 138 -8.50 20.53 11.78
C HIS A 138 -7.98 21.92 12.11
N SER A 139 -6.78 21.99 12.70
CA SER A 139 -6.16 23.27 13.07
C SER A 139 -5.65 24.06 11.85
N ASP A 140 -5.18 23.32 10.84
CA ASP A 140 -4.54 23.86 9.64
C ASP A 140 -4.55 22.85 8.48
N LEU A 141 -4.09 23.26 7.31
CA LEU A 141 -4.01 22.39 6.15
C LEU A 141 -3.00 21.22 6.33
N PRO A 142 -1.80 21.40 6.91
CA PRO A 142 -0.91 20.29 7.19
C PRO A 142 -1.56 19.19 8.05
N SER A 143 -2.25 19.54 9.13
CA SER A 143 -2.96 18.57 9.99
C SER A 143 -4.11 17.89 9.25
N LYS A 144 -4.86 18.64 8.44
CA LYS A 144 -5.92 18.10 7.58
C LYS A 144 -5.37 17.11 6.56
N ALA A 145 -4.25 17.42 5.92
CA ALA A 145 -3.59 16.53 4.97
C ALA A 145 -3.03 15.26 5.62
N ALA A 146 -2.42 15.37 6.80
CA ALA A 146 -1.95 14.22 7.56
C ALA A 146 -3.11 13.31 8.01
N ALA A 147 -4.23 13.88 8.42
CA ALA A 147 -5.44 13.13 8.72
C ALA A 147 -6.01 12.45 7.46
N MET A 148 -6.01 13.15 6.31
CA MET A 148 -6.45 12.58 5.03
C MET A 148 -5.64 11.35 4.62
N VAL A 149 -4.32 11.33 4.85
CA VAL A 149 -3.47 10.14 4.62
C VAL A 149 -3.98 8.95 5.44
N ARG A 150 -4.26 9.16 6.72
CA ARG A 150 -4.75 8.10 7.63
C ARG A 150 -6.14 7.59 7.23
N GLU A 151 -7.07 8.51 6.97
CA GLU A 151 -8.43 8.15 6.53
C GLU A 151 -8.40 7.40 5.18
N ASN A 152 -7.50 7.81 4.27
CA ASN A 152 -7.32 7.09 3.02
C ASN A 152 -6.83 5.65 3.25
N VAL A 153 -5.85 5.41 4.11
CA VAL A 153 -5.41 4.04 4.45
C VAL A 153 -6.58 3.20 4.97
N ILE A 154 -7.40 3.75 5.87
CA ILE A 154 -8.59 3.05 6.41
C ILE A 154 -9.60 2.74 5.30
N ALA A 155 -9.88 3.71 4.43
CA ALA A 155 -10.81 3.54 3.32
C ALA A 155 -10.32 2.46 2.32
N GLN A 156 -9.03 2.45 2.00
CA GLN A 156 -8.49 1.46 1.08
C GLN A 156 -8.45 0.04 1.68
N LEU A 157 -8.30 -0.10 2.99
CA LEU A 157 -8.49 -1.38 3.68
C LEU A 157 -9.94 -1.88 3.58
N ALA A 158 -10.93 -0.98 3.65
CA ALA A 158 -12.33 -1.32 3.44
C ALA A 158 -12.60 -1.71 1.97
N ASN A 159 -12.04 -0.97 1.02
CA ASN A 159 -12.15 -1.27 -0.40
C ASN A 159 -11.56 -2.65 -0.75
N LEU A 160 -10.41 -3.03 -0.19
CA LEU A 160 -9.82 -4.36 -0.37
C LEU A 160 -10.80 -5.47 -0.01
N GLN A 161 -11.57 -5.32 1.06
CA GLN A 161 -12.52 -6.33 1.52
C GLN A 161 -13.72 -6.50 0.58
N THR A 162 -13.93 -5.59 -0.37
CA THR A 162 -14.95 -5.74 -1.41
C THR A 162 -14.53 -6.72 -2.51
N HIS A 163 -13.22 -7.00 -2.64
CA HIS A 163 -12.69 -7.93 -3.65
C HIS A 163 -12.99 -9.38 -3.25
N PRO A 164 -13.65 -10.17 -4.10
CA PRO A 164 -14.04 -11.54 -3.77
C PRO A 164 -12.87 -12.42 -3.32
N SER A 165 -11.72 -12.32 -3.99
CA SER A 165 -10.51 -13.08 -3.65
C SER A 165 -9.99 -12.76 -2.25
N VAL A 166 -9.99 -11.47 -1.88
CA VAL A 166 -9.58 -11.00 -0.55
C VAL A 166 -10.57 -11.47 0.50
N ARG A 167 -11.87 -11.29 0.25
CA ARG A 167 -12.92 -11.69 1.18
C ARG A 167 -12.87 -13.17 1.51
N LEU A 168 -12.80 -14.04 0.49
CA LEU A 168 -12.68 -15.49 0.67
C LEU A 168 -11.43 -15.85 1.48
N ALA A 169 -10.29 -15.25 1.15
CA ALA A 169 -9.05 -15.51 1.85
C ALA A 169 -9.06 -15.04 3.33
N LEU A 170 -9.79 -13.96 3.65
CA LEU A 170 -10.04 -13.52 5.02
C LEU A 170 -10.95 -14.48 5.78
N GLU A 171 -12.02 -14.96 5.15
CA GLU A 171 -12.96 -15.95 5.73
C GLU A 171 -12.24 -17.27 6.01
N GLU A 172 -11.35 -17.69 5.14
CA GLU A 172 -10.48 -18.88 5.31
C GLU A 172 -9.33 -18.67 6.31
N GLY A 173 -9.13 -17.46 6.82
CA GLY A 173 -8.03 -17.12 7.73
C GLY A 173 -6.63 -17.19 7.09
N ARG A 174 -6.53 -17.07 5.77
CA ARG A 174 -5.26 -17.20 5.03
C ARG A 174 -4.49 -15.89 4.88
N ILE A 175 -5.16 -14.75 5.00
CA ILE A 175 -4.50 -13.46 4.86
C ILE A 175 -4.76 -12.56 6.07
N ALA A 176 -3.80 -11.66 6.33
CA ALA A 176 -3.94 -10.53 7.22
C ALA A 176 -3.87 -9.21 6.43
N LEU A 177 -4.60 -8.19 6.89
CA LEU A 177 -4.55 -6.85 6.32
C LEU A 177 -3.86 -5.89 7.27
N HIS A 178 -2.95 -5.08 6.73
CA HIS A 178 -2.17 -4.10 7.46
C HIS A 178 -2.35 -2.72 6.85
N GLY A 179 -2.58 -1.70 7.67
CA GLY A 179 -2.65 -0.30 7.27
C GLY A 179 -1.49 0.47 7.87
N TRP A 180 -0.60 1.01 7.06
CA TRP A 180 0.60 1.72 7.48
C TRP A 180 0.61 3.15 6.97
N VAL A 181 1.22 4.03 7.76
CA VAL A 181 1.61 5.38 7.34
C VAL A 181 3.10 5.53 7.62
N TYR A 182 3.88 5.63 6.56
CA TYR A 182 5.32 5.88 6.61
C TYR A 182 5.59 7.38 6.73
N ASP A 183 6.34 7.76 7.72
CA ASP A 183 6.84 9.12 7.86
C ASP A 183 8.20 9.26 7.18
N ILE A 184 8.25 10.07 6.12
CA ILE A 184 9.44 10.21 5.27
C ILE A 184 10.59 10.88 6.03
N GLU A 185 10.29 11.81 6.95
CA GLU A 185 11.30 12.58 7.65
C GLU A 185 12.00 11.75 8.74
N SER A 186 11.21 11.01 9.51
CA SER A 186 11.73 10.22 10.64
C SER A 186 12.05 8.76 10.30
N GLY A 187 11.58 8.27 9.15
CA GLY A 187 11.66 6.85 8.78
C GLY A 187 10.75 5.95 9.61
N SER A 188 9.87 6.51 10.43
CA SER A 188 8.98 5.74 11.29
C SER A 188 7.72 5.27 10.56
N ILE A 189 7.08 4.22 11.08
CA ILE A 189 5.79 3.71 10.60
C ILE A 189 4.79 3.76 11.74
N ALA A 190 3.63 4.39 11.49
CA ALA A 190 2.43 4.24 12.29
C ALA A 190 1.53 3.19 11.62
N ALA A 191 1.15 2.16 12.39
CA ALA A 191 0.31 1.07 11.92
C ALA A 191 -1.09 1.16 12.53
N PHE A 192 -2.11 0.90 11.71
CA PHE A 192 -3.50 0.91 12.12
C PHE A 192 -3.83 -0.36 12.92
N ASP A 193 -4.21 -0.17 14.16
CA ASP A 193 -4.74 -1.22 15.04
C ASP A 193 -6.25 -1.34 14.82
N GLY A 194 -6.68 -2.46 14.25
CA GLY A 194 -8.09 -2.72 13.99
C GLY A 194 -8.94 -2.88 15.26
N ALA A 195 -8.33 -3.29 16.38
CA ALA A 195 -9.04 -3.47 17.66
C ALA A 195 -9.35 -2.12 18.32
N THR A 196 -8.37 -1.22 18.36
CA THR A 196 -8.54 0.12 18.97
C THR A 196 -8.98 1.18 17.98
N ARG A 197 -8.89 0.90 16.66
CA ARG A 197 -9.11 1.83 15.55
C ARG A 197 -8.20 3.07 15.60
N GLN A 198 -7.00 2.90 16.12
CA GLN A 198 -5.99 3.94 16.26
C GLN A 198 -4.73 3.61 15.45
N PHE A 199 -4.00 4.62 15.03
CA PHE A 199 -2.65 4.43 14.51
C PHE A 199 -1.65 4.45 15.67
N VAL A 200 -0.88 3.40 15.80
CA VAL A 200 0.14 3.23 16.85
C VAL A 200 1.52 3.05 16.23
N PRO A 201 2.61 3.45 16.90
CA PRO A 201 3.95 3.21 16.39
C PRO A 201 4.20 1.71 16.17
N LEU A 202 4.55 1.31 14.95
CA LEU A 202 4.84 -0.09 14.62
C LEU A 202 5.99 -0.65 15.46
N ALA A 203 7.01 0.16 15.74
CA ALA A 203 8.15 -0.24 16.57
C ALA A 203 7.76 -0.61 18.02
N ALA A 204 6.70 0.01 18.55
CA ALA A 204 6.19 -0.30 19.88
C ALA A 204 5.26 -1.51 19.91
N ASN A 205 4.59 -1.79 18.79
CA ASN A 205 3.68 -2.94 18.65
C ASN A 205 3.87 -3.64 17.29
N PRO A 206 4.91 -4.46 17.13
CA PRO A 206 5.24 -5.11 15.85
C PRO A 206 4.20 -6.13 15.35
N ARG A 207 3.25 -6.53 16.20
CA ARG A 207 2.18 -7.48 15.84
C ARG A 207 0.85 -6.81 15.52
N VAL A 208 0.80 -5.48 15.55
CA VAL A 208 -0.42 -4.74 15.25
C VAL A 208 -0.83 -4.96 13.79
N CYS A 209 -2.11 -5.19 13.56
CA CYS A 209 -2.69 -5.31 12.22
C CYS A 209 -4.13 -4.76 12.19
N ALA A 210 -4.59 -4.42 11.00
CA ALA A 210 -5.96 -3.96 10.79
C ALA A 210 -6.97 -5.11 10.89
N ILE A 211 -6.65 -6.24 10.25
CA ILE A 211 -7.44 -7.48 10.29
C ILE A 211 -6.46 -8.65 10.44
N PRO A 212 -6.41 -9.32 11.60
CA PRO A 212 -5.48 -10.42 11.83
C PRO A 212 -5.92 -11.70 11.10
N LEU A 213 -4.96 -12.60 10.90
CA LEU A 213 -5.26 -13.99 10.55
C LEU A 213 -6.24 -14.58 11.57
N ARG A 214 -7.33 -15.18 11.11
CA ARG A 214 -8.19 -15.94 12.00
C ARG A 214 -7.43 -17.18 12.44
N GLN A 215 -7.35 -17.40 13.76
CA GLN A 215 -6.93 -18.70 14.25
C GLN A 215 -8.03 -19.70 13.86
N PRO A 216 -7.67 -20.90 13.36
CA PRO A 216 -8.67 -21.94 13.13
C PRO A 216 -9.40 -22.16 14.46
N THR A 217 -10.72 -21.98 14.46
CA THR A 217 -11.56 -22.42 15.58
C THR A 217 -11.34 -23.91 15.72
N ALA A 218 -10.83 -24.32 16.87
CA ALA A 218 -10.75 -25.73 17.20
C ALA A 218 -12.16 -26.33 17.05
N ALA A 219 -12.30 -27.28 16.13
CA ALA A 219 -13.54 -28.02 15.89
C ALA A 219 -13.80 -29.00 17.02
#